data_b6a5c2f202dab073e4ae4c55d508e7bb
#
_entry.id   b6a5c2f202dab073e4ae4c55d508e7bb
#
_cell.length_a   1.000
_cell.length_b   1.000
_cell.length_c   1.000
_cell.angle_alpha   90.00
_cell.angle_beta   90.00
_cell.angle_gamma   90.00
#
_symmetry.space_group_name_H-M   'P 1'
#
loop_
_entity.id
_entity.type
_entity.pdbx_description
1 polymer ?
#
loop_
_entity_poly.entity_id
_entity_poly.type
_entity_poly.pdbx_seq_one_letter_code
_entity_poly.pdbx_strand_id
1 'polypeptide(L)'
;MRQAQHHTLDGISFRLFSDPDLSWLQRYGKAFVIIDQTGSGCVCFGMDDGITKRFVKVAGLDTIHAEIDPERSIETLKKAVDVYKSLEHPHLISLLDDFSIDHGYVAVFEWASGSCLFEHWNFDQYRNGKPDPRRRFRMLPAEKKLCAAEVLFSFLEHVAQRRYVAVDFYDGSLIYDFEKDTLKICDIDLFEKEPFINTIGKDFWGTKRLKAPEEYEKGAVIDERTNEFTLGALLFDFFGQYTKEQIRARYQNARFVPCALKDWSLGPHSYKVVCQAVDPNPDSRYKTIALFHEAFKNAVEKER
;
A
#
# COMPACT_ATOMS: atom_id res chain seq x y z
N MET A 1 10.17 -28.81 15.75
CA MET A 1 10.09 -27.65 14.82
C MET A 1 9.72 -28.18 13.46
N ARG A 2 8.74 -27.59 12.76
CA ARG A 2 8.48 -27.90 11.37
C ARG A 2 9.73 -27.52 10.55
N GLN A 3 10.16 -28.40 9.64
CA GLN A 3 11.31 -28.13 8.77
C GLN A 3 10.81 -27.48 7.49
N ALA A 4 11.35 -26.31 7.16
CA ALA A 4 11.04 -25.63 5.91
C ALA A 4 11.64 -26.39 4.73
N GLN A 5 10.87 -26.54 3.66
CA GLN A 5 11.26 -27.15 2.40
C GLN A 5 11.70 -26.08 1.41
N HIS A 6 12.71 -26.37 0.63
CA HIS A 6 13.20 -25.53 -0.45
C HIS A 6 12.50 -25.91 -1.75
N HIS A 7 11.91 -24.93 -2.39
CA HIS A 7 11.27 -25.06 -3.69
C HIS A 7 12.01 -24.20 -4.72
N THR A 8 11.90 -24.57 -5.98
CA THR A 8 12.47 -23.81 -7.09
C THR A 8 11.47 -23.80 -8.24
N LEU A 9 11.13 -22.60 -8.72
CA LEU A 9 10.30 -22.40 -9.90
C LEU A 9 11.06 -21.48 -10.87
N ASP A 10 11.29 -21.95 -12.10
CA ASP A 10 12.03 -21.22 -13.16
C ASP A 10 13.39 -20.66 -12.71
N GLY A 11 14.10 -21.37 -11.82
CA GLY A 11 15.41 -20.98 -11.29
C GLY A 11 15.36 -20.03 -10.08
N ILE A 12 14.18 -19.66 -9.60
CA ILE A 12 14.01 -18.81 -8.41
C ILE A 12 13.66 -19.70 -7.23
N SER A 13 14.44 -19.60 -6.14
CA SER A 13 14.24 -20.39 -4.92
C SER A 13 13.37 -19.65 -3.91
N PHE A 14 12.49 -20.38 -3.24
CA PHE A 14 11.64 -19.91 -2.15
C PHE A 14 11.41 -21.02 -1.13
N ARG A 15 10.76 -20.74 0.01
CA ARG A 15 10.63 -21.72 1.10
C ARG A 15 9.20 -21.78 1.63
N LEU A 16 8.70 -23.01 1.82
CA LEU A 16 7.40 -23.30 2.42
C LEU A 16 7.53 -24.40 3.49
N PHE A 17 6.52 -24.56 4.33
CA PHE A 17 6.36 -25.73 5.19
C PHE A 17 5.56 -26.85 4.52
N SER A 18 4.97 -26.60 3.35
CA SER A 18 4.19 -27.54 2.56
C SER A 18 4.89 -27.83 1.21
N ASP A 19 4.40 -28.84 0.50
CA ASP A 19 4.86 -29.19 -0.86
C ASP A 19 3.64 -29.14 -1.83
N PRO A 20 3.21 -27.93 -2.21
CA PRO A 20 2.04 -27.76 -3.08
C PRO A 20 2.36 -28.08 -4.54
N ASP A 21 1.36 -28.59 -5.28
CA ASP A 21 1.45 -28.62 -6.75
C ASP A 21 1.26 -27.18 -7.30
N LEU A 22 2.33 -26.63 -7.86
CA LEU A 22 2.35 -25.32 -8.51
C LEU A 22 2.41 -25.42 -10.05
N SER A 23 2.26 -26.61 -10.64
CA SER A 23 2.34 -26.85 -12.08
C SER A 23 1.34 -25.99 -12.87
N TRP A 24 0.20 -25.68 -12.28
CA TRP A 24 -0.85 -24.83 -12.87
C TRP A 24 -0.39 -23.39 -13.16
N LEU A 25 0.69 -22.90 -12.50
CA LEU A 25 1.27 -21.57 -12.78
C LEU A 25 1.82 -21.48 -14.21
N GLN A 26 2.23 -22.61 -14.82
CA GLN A 26 2.80 -22.65 -16.18
C GLN A 26 1.87 -22.04 -17.23
N ARG A 27 0.54 -22.01 -17.02
CA ARG A 27 -0.42 -21.33 -17.89
C ARG A 27 -0.21 -19.81 -18.00
N TYR A 28 0.52 -19.22 -17.05
CA TYR A 28 0.88 -17.80 -17.03
C TYR A 28 2.32 -17.55 -17.49
N GLY A 29 3.01 -18.56 -18.01
CA GLY A 29 4.38 -18.47 -18.50
C GLY A 29 5.42 -18.82 -17.44
N LYS A 30 6.51 -18.07 -17.38
CA LYS A 30 7.64 -18.28 -16.47
C LYS A 30 7.62 -17.28 -15.32
N ALA A 31 7.98 -17.76 -14.14
CA ALA A 31 8.21 -16.89 -13.00
C ALA A 31 9.50 -16.08 -13.19
N PHE A 32 9.42 -14.76 -12.96
CA PHE A 32 10.59 -13.86 -12.98
C PHE A 32 10.84 -13.18 -11.62
N VAL A 33 9.88 -13.26 -10.71
CA VAL A 33 10.01 -12.86 -9.30
C VAL A 33 9.09 -13.69 -8.43
N ILE A 34 9.56 -14.04 -7.21
CA ILE A 34 8.76 -14.72 -6.19
C ILE A 34 8.94 -13.96 -4.87
N ILE A 35 7.84 -13.64 -4.21
CA ILE A 35 7.81 -12.95 -2.91
C ILE A 35 7.15 -13.92 -1.92
N ASP A 36 7.96 -14.54 -1.05
CA ASP A 36 7.54 -15.51 -0.03
C ASP A 36 7.60 -14.96 1.40
N GLN A 37 8.06 -13.72 1.57
CA GLN A 37 8.26 -13.06 2.87
C GLN A 37 7.10 -12.12 3.20
N THR A 38 5.88 -12.66 3.23
CA THR A 38 4.67 -11.90 3.55
C THR A 38 4.05 -12.36 4.86
N GLY A 39 3.65 -11.42 5.72
CA GLY A 39 2.92 -11.72 6.95
C GLY A 39 1.50 -12.25 6.70
N SER A 40 0.92 -11.93 5.54
CA SER A 40 -0.42 -12.37 5.12
C SER A 40 -0.53 -13.88 4.81
N GLY A 41 0.58 -14.63 4.82
CA GLY A 41 0.59 -16.04 4.46
C GLY A 41 0.39 -16.31 2.96
N CYS A 42 0.47 -15.29 2.11
CA CYS A 42 0.44 -15.45 0.66
C CYS A 42 1.85 -15.56 0.10
N VAL A 43 2.00 -16.32 -0.99
CA VAL A 43 3.16 -16.22 -1.88
C VAL A 43 2.73 -15.48 -3.14
N CYS A 44 3.57 -14.55 -3.60
CA CYS A 44 3.28 -13.79 -4.80
C CYS A 44 4.29 -14.13 -5.90
N PHE A 45 3.79 -14.35 -7.11
CA PHE A 45 4.56 -14.71 -8.29
C PHE A 45 4.38 -13.65 -9.36
N GLY A 46 5.47 -13.07 -9.85
CA GLY A 46 5.46 -12.33 -11.12
C GLY A 46 5.68 -13.32 -12.25
N MET A 47 4.69 -13.45 -13.13
CA MET A 47 4.66 -14.40 -14.24
C MET A 47 4.73 -13.68 -15.58
N ASP A 48 5.47 -14.24 -16.56
CA ASP A 48 5.66 -13.66 -17.89
C ASP A 48 5.49 -14.76 -18.96
N ASP A 49 4.49 -14.65 -19.81
CA ASP A 49 4.24 -15.56 -20.94
C ASP A 49 4.94 -15.10 -22.25
N GLY A 50 5.75 -14.04 -22.17
CA GLY A 50 6.45 -13.42 -23.31
C GLY A 50 5.62 -12.34 -24.03
N ILE A 51 4.33 -12.20 -23.71
CA ILE A 51 3.42 -11.18 -24.25
C ILE A 51 2.89 -10.31 -23.10
N THR A 52 2.48 -10.94 -22.01
CA THR A 52 1.80 -10.29 -20.88
C THR A 52 2.41 -10.73 -19.57
N LYS A 53 2.66 -9.74 -18.69
CA LYS A 53 3.05 -10.01 -17.31
C LYS A 53 1.85 -9.99 -16.38
N ARG A 54 1.87 -10.86 -15.38
CA ARG A 54 0.81 -10.97 -14.35
C ARG A 54 1.42 -11.06 -12.96
N PHE A 55 0.70 -10.53 -12.00
CA PHE A 55 0.99 -10.73 -10.59
C PHE A 55 0.00 -11.76 -10.03
N VAL A 56 0.49 -12.90 -9.57
CA VAL A 56 -0.33 -14.00 -9.07
C VAL A 56 -0.10 -14.13 -7.57
N LYS A 57 -1.14 -13.85 -6.78
CA LYS A 57 -1.13 -13.97 -5.31
C LYS A 57 -1.82 -15.27 -4.90
N VAL A 58 -1.15 -16.09 -4.10
CA VAL A 58 -1.60 -17.43 -3.71
C VAL A 58 -1.63 -17.54 -2.20
N ALA A 59 -2.80 -17.78 -1.63
CA ALA A 59 -3.01 -18.06 -0.21
C ALA A 59 -3.10 -19.57 0.06
N GLY A 60 -2.80 -19.98 1.29
CA GLY A 60 -2.90 -21.37 1.72
C GLY A 60 -1.60 -22.19 1.60
N LEU A 61 -0.51 -21.59 1.15
CA LEU A 61 0.75 -22.29 0.88
C LEU A 61 1.63 -22.55 2.11
N ASP A 62 1.18 -22.26 3.33
CA ASP A 62 1.93 -22.48 4.58
C ASP A 62 3.36 -21.88 4.54
N THR A 63 3.44 -20.56 4.42
CA THR A 63 4.68 -19.80 4.28
C THR A 63 5.44 -19.69 5.62
N ILE A 64 6.77 -19.56 5.56
CA ILE A 64 7.63 -19.49 6.76
C ILE A 64 7.40 -18.19 7.56
N HIS A 65 7.05 -17.10 6.87
CA HIS A 65 6.92 -15.77 7.44
C HIS A 65 5.46 -15.38 7.75
N ALA A 66 4.51 -16.32 7.56
CA ALA A 66 3.10 -16.06 7.84
C ALA A 66 2.87 -15.73 9.32
N GLU A 67 2.12 -14.67 9.59
CA GLU A 67 1.61 -14.30 10.90
C GLU A 67 0.21 -14.89 11.17
N ILE A 68 -0.37 -15.53 10.16
CA ILE A 68 -1.68 -16.19 10.19
C ILE A 68 -1.56 -17.60 9.62
N ASP A 69 -2.48 -18.48 9.99
CA ASP A 69 -2.54 -19.84 9.45
C ASP A 69 -3.03 -19.86 7.98
N PRO A 70 -2.80 -20.97 7.24
CA PRO A 70 -3.16 -21.06 5.83
C PRO A 70 -4.65 -20.89 5.55
N GLU A 71 -5.54 -21.38 6.41
CA GLU A 71 -7.00 -21.26 6.22
C GLU A 71 -7.42 -19.79 6.33
N ARG A 72 -6.90 -19.08 7.31
CA ARG A 72 -7.17 -17.65 7.49
C ARG A 72 -6.55 -16.81 6.36
N SER A 73 -5.41 -17.21 5.83
CA SER A 73 -4.83 -16.59 4.63
C SER A 73 -5.78 -16.68 3.42
N ILE A 74 -6.40 -17.87 3.22
CA ILE A 74 -7.39 -18.08 2.16
C ILE A 74 -8.62 -17.16 2.35
N GLU A 75 -9.17 -17.11 3.57
CA GLU A 75 -10.33 -16.26 3.87
C GLU A 75 -10.00 -14.78 3.63
N THR A 76 -8.81 -14.35 4.07
CA THR A 76 -8.35 -12.97 3.88
C THR A 76 -8.22 -12.61 2.41
N LEU A 77 -7.62 -13.50 1.59
CA LEU A 77 -7.47 -13.24 0.17
C LEU A 77 -8.81 -13.23 -0.57
N LYS A 78 -9.76 -14.09 -0.20
CA LYS A 78 -11.13 -14.06 -0.75
C LYS A 78 -11.81 -12.73 -0.45
N LYS A 79 -11.71 -12.25 0.79
CA LYS A 79 -12.25 -10.94 1.17
C LYS A 79 -11.57 -9.80 0.40
N ALA A 80 -10.26 -9.86 0.23
CA ALA A 80 -9.51 -8.89 -0.56
C ALA A 80 -9.99 -8.84 -2.01
N VAL A 81 -10.26 -9.99 -2.64
CA VAL A 81 -10.82 -10.06 -3.99
C VAL A 81 -12.16 -9.31 -4.09
N ASP A 82 -13.04 -9.44 -3.11
CA ASP A 82 -14.30 -8.68 -3.07
C ASP A 82 -14.05 -7.16 -2.93
N VAL A 83 -13.02 -6.75 -2.19
CA VAL A 83 -12.59 -5.35 -2.09
C VAL A 83 -12.12 -4.83 -3.45
N TYR A 84 -11.25 -5.56 -4.15
CA TYR A 84 -10.79 -5.17 -5.50
C TYR A 84 -11.94 -5.06 -6.49
N LYS A 85 -12.88 -6.00 -6.50
CA LYS A 85 -14.09 -5.96 -7.34
C LYS A 85 -15.01 -4.76 -7.01
N SER A 86 -15.08 -4.39 -5.73
CA SER A 86 -15.90 -3.25 -5.28
C SER A 86 -15.28 -1.89 -5.57
N LEU A 87 -13.95 -1.83 -5.64
CA LEU A 87 -13.18 -0.60 -5.74
C LEU A 87 -12.44 -0.47 -7.07
N GLU A 88 -12.91 -1.14 -8.15
CA GLU A 88 -12.32 -0.96 -9.48
C GLU A 88 -12.11 0.51 -9.82
N HIS A 89 -10.88 0.86 -10.22
CA HIS A 89 -10.49 2.23 -10.51
C HIS A 89 -9.36 2.25 -11.55
N PRO A 90 -9.27 3.25 -12.44
CA PRO A 90 -8.24 3.29 -13.50
C PRO A 90 -6.79 3.24 -12.99
N HIS A 91 -6.57 3.71 -11.75
CA HIS A 91 -5.25 3.72 -11.13
C HIS A 91 -5.02 2.56 -10.14
N LEU A 92 -6.03 1.75 -9.83
CA LEU A 92 -5.85 0.49 -9.09
C LEU A 92 -5.37 -0.59 -10.06
N ILE A 93 -4.47 -1.49 -9.62
CA ILE A 93 -4.14 -2.69 -10.39
C ILE A 93 -5.40 -3.51 -10.64
N SER A 94 -5.60 -3.96 -11.89
CA SER A 94 -6.79 -4.70 -12.28
C SER A 94 -6.72 -6.14 -11.78
N LEU A 95 -7.77 -6.59 -11.08
CA LEU A 95 -7.99 -8.00 -10.83
C LEU A 95 -8.47 -8.65 -12.15
N LEU A 96 -7.74 -9.66 -12.63
CA LEU A 96 -8.01 -10.32 -13.91
C LEU A 96 -8.78 -11.62 -13.73
N ASP A 97 -8.49 -12.36 -12.64
CA ASP A 97 -9.10 -13.66 -12.37
C ASP A 97 -8.97 -14.01 -10.89
N ASP A 98 -9.84 -14.85 -10.39
CA ASP A 98 -9.75 -15.45 -9.05
C ASP A 98 -10.36 -16.85 -9.04
N PHE A 99 -9.73 -17.80 -8.36
CA PHE A 99 -10.19 -19.19 -8.30
C PHE A 99 -9.61 -19.97 -7.11
N SER A 100 -10.29 -21.05 -6.75
CA SER A 100 -9.80 -22.00 -5.75
C SER A 100 -8.88 -23.04 -6.38
N ILE A 101 -7.86 -23.43 -5.65
CA ILE A 101 -7.01 -24.60 -5.92
C ILE A 101 -7.12 -25.57 -4.74
N ASP A 102 -6.48 -26.75 -4.86
CA ASP A 102 -6.46 -27.70 -3.74
C ASP A 102 -5.75 -27.02 -2.54
N HIS A 103 -6.45 -26.95 -1.42
CA HIS A 103 -5.99 -26.30 -0.18
C HIS A 103 -5.54 -24.82 -0.31
N GLY A 104 -6.02 -24.08 -1.35
CA GLY A 104 -5.61 -22.72 -1.56
C GLY A 104 -6.60 -21.85 -2.34
N TYR A 105 -6.25 -20.58 -2.45
CA TYR A 105 -6.99 -19.59 -3.25
C TYR A 105 -6.01 -18.69 -4.00
N VAL A 106 -6.38 -18.30 -5.20
CA VAL A 106 -5.56 -17.53 -6.13
C VAL A 106 -6.28 -16.27 -6.55
N ALA A 107 -5.56 -15.16 -6.55
CA ALA A 107 -5.96 -13.92 -7.20
C ALA A 107 -4.90 -13.52 -8.24
N VAL A 108 -5.34 -13.21 -9.45
CA VAL A 108 -4.48 -12.85 -10.58
C VAL A 108 -4.72 -11.41 -10.95
N PHE A 109 -3.67 -10.61 -10.97
CA PHE A 109 -3.72 -9.19 -11.29
C PHE A 109 -2.89 -8.85 -12.53
N GLU A 110 -3.18 -7.70 -13.14
CA GLU A 110 -2.26 -7.10 -14.08
C GLU A 110 -0.90 -6.85 -13.41
N TRP A 111 0.17 -6.94 -14.17
CA TRP A 111 1.48 -6.50 -13.69
C TRP A 111 1.61 -4.99 -13.88
N ALA A 112 1.71 -4.25 -12.80
CA ALA A 112 2.02 -2.82 -12.87
C ALA A 112 3.51 -2.61 -13.15
N SER A 113 3.83 -1.89 -14.23
CA SER A 113 5.20 -1.47 -14.51
C SER A 113 5.64 -0.41 -13.50
N GLY A 114 6.94 -0.38 -13.20
CA GLY A 114 7.52 0.58 -12.28
C GLY A 114 8.12 -0.05 -11.04
N SER A 115 8.26 0.74 -9.99
CA SER A 115 8.82 0.32 -8.71
C SER A 115 7.85 0.65 -7.58
N CYS A 116 7.63 -0.29 -6.68
CA CYS A 116 6.94 -0.02 -5.43
C CYS A 116 7.75 1.01 -4.62
N LEU A 117 7.08 2.02 -4.08
CA LEU A 117 7.79 3.09 -3.35
C LEU A 117 8.36 2.62 -2.01
N PHE A 118 7.87 1.51 -1.47
CA PHE A 118 8.38 0.93 -0.23
C PHE A 118 8.37 -0.60 -0.27
N GLU A 119 9.45 -1.19 -0.78
CA GLU A 119 9.64 -2.64 -0.85
C GLU A 119 10.24 -3.18 0.45
N HIS A 120 9.41 -3.47 1.46
CA HIS A 120 9.88 -3.96 2.76
C HIS A 120 10.57 -5.34 2.67
N TRP A 121 10.22 -6.15 1.68
CA TRP A 121 10.83 -7.48 1.43
C TRP A 121 12.22 -7.41 0.77
N ASN A 122 12.68 -6.21 0.38
CA ASN A 122 13.85 -6.07 -0.49
C ASN A 122 14.86 -5.00 -0.04
N PHE A 123 14.89 -4.67 1.24
CA PHE A 123 15.77 -3.64 1.79
C PHE A 123 17.26 -3.85 1.53
N ASP A 124 17.70 -5.11 1.42
CA ASP A 124 19.13 -5.41 1.23
C ASP A 124 19.65 -4.95 -0.13
N GLN A 125 18.82 -4.86 -1.18
CA GLN A 125 19.26 -4.30 -2.48
C GLN A 125 19.61 -2.83 -2.36
N TYR A 126 18.87 -2.06 -1.56
CA TYR A 126 19.12 -0.61 -1.40
C TYR A 126 20.37 -0.36 -0.57
N ARG A 127 20.70 -1.25 0.37
CA ARG A 127 21.99 -1.24 1.09
C ARG A 127 23.16 -1.52 0.15
N ASN A 128 22.94 -2.32 -0.89
CA ASN A 128 23.94 -2.70 -1.88
C ASN A 128 24.01 -1.74 -3.09
N GLY A 129 23.44 -0.53 -2.98
CA GLY A 129 23.61 0.57 -3.92
C GLY A 129 22.58 0.68 -5.03
N LYS A 130 21.50 -0.13 -5.04
CA LYS A 130 20.35 0.14 -5.91
C LYS A 130 19.66 1.45 -5.48
N PRO A 131 19.19 2.28 -6.43
CA PRO A 131 18.44 3.48 -6.11
C PRO A 131 17.18 3.13 -5.33
N ASP A 132 17.00 3.74 -4.16
CA ASP A 132 15.76 3.66 -3.38
C ASP A 132 14.61 4.35 -4.16
N PRO A 133 13.55 3.63 -4.57
CA PRO A 133 12.45 4.20 -5.37
C PRO A 133 11.77 5.38 -4.67
N ARG A 134 11.59 5.31 -3.36
CA ARG A 134 11.00 6.40 -2.56
C ARG A 134 11.86 7.66 -2.61
N ARG A 135 13.18 7.52 -2.46
CA ARG A 135 14.10 8.65 -2.59
C ARG A 135 14.08 9.22 -4.01
N ARG A 136 14.07 8.36 -5.03
CA ARG A 136 13.95 8.76 -6.44
C ARG A 136 12.67 9.55 -6.70
N PHE A 137 11.52 9.07 -6.17
CA PHE A 137 10.23 9.74 -6.30
C PHE A 137 10.24 11.13 -5.63
N ARG A 138 10.79 11.24 -4.43
CA ARG A 138 10.89 12.54 -3.71
C ARG A 138 11.72 13.58 -4.44
N MET A 139 12.65 13.15 -5.27
CA MET A 139 13.50 14.04 -6.09
C MET A 139 12.83 14.47 -7.40
N LEU A 140 11.65 13.96 -7.73
CA LEU A 140 10.91 14.38 -8.91
C LEU A 140 10.49 15.86 -8.82
N PRO A 141 10.33 16.54 -9.97
CA PRO A 141 9.72 17.85 -10.04
C PRO A 141 8.36 17.89 -9.34
N ALA A 142 7.98 19.05 -8.80
CA ALA A 142 6.73 19.21 -8.07
C ALA A 142 5.51 18.82 -8.91
N GLU A 143 5.49 19.15 -10.20
CA GLU A 143 4.40 18.83 -11.12
C GLU A 143 4.14 17.32 -11.22
N LYS A 144 5.18 16.49 -11.32
CA LYS A 144 5.04 15.03 -11.38
C LYS A 144 4.48 14.46 -10.07
N LYS A 145 4.93 15.00 -8.95
CA LYS A 145 4.41 14.63 -7.62
C LYS A 145 2.96 15.10 -7.42
N LEU A 146 2.59 16.26 -7.97
CA LEU A 146 1.21 16.74 -7.97
C LEU A 146 0.30 15.84 -8.82
N CYS A 147 0.74 15.40 -9.99
CA CYS A 147 0.00 14.39 -10.77
C CYS A 147 -0.21 13.08 -9.98
N ALA A 148 0.80 12.63 -9.25
CA ALA A 148 0.65 11.46 -8.39
C ALA A 148 -0.30 11.72 -7.20
N ALA A 149 -0.29 12.91 -6.62
CA ALA A 149 -1.23 13.32 -5.58
C ALA A 149 -2.69 13.33 -6.09
N GLU A 150 -2.94 13.81 -7.31
CA GLU A 150 -4.27 13.77 -7.95
C GLU A 150 -4.79 12.32 -8.07
N VAL A 151 -3.91 11.37 -8.40
CA VAL A 151 -4.27 9.94 -8.42
C VAL A 151 -4.73 9.46 -7.04
N LEU A 152 -4.02 9.84 -5.97
CA LEU A 152 -4.39 9.47 -4.61
C LEU A 152 -5.73 10.09 -4.19
N PHE A 153 -5.95 11.38 -4.48
CA PHE A 153 -7.23 12.05 -4.23
C PHE A 153 -8.37 11.34 -4.96
N SER A 154 -8.24 11.15 -6.27
CA SER A 154 -9.24 10.48 -7.10
C SER A 154 -9.59 9.09 -6.59
N PHE A 155 -8.59 8.30 -6.20
CA PHE A 155 -8.81 6.96 -5.67
C PHE A 155 -9.47 6.98 -4.30
N LEU A 156 -9.02 7.80 -3.36
CA LEU A 156 -9.59 7.84 -2.02
C LEU A 156 -10.99 8.49 -1.98
N GLU A 157 -11.30 9.42 -2.88
CA GLU A 157 -12.67 9.88 -3.10
C GLU A 157 -13.57 8.72 -3.55
N HIS A 158 -13.09 7.88 -4.49
CA HIS A 158 -13.82 6.68 -4.93
C HIS A 158 -14.02 5.68 -3.78
N VAL A 159 -12.99 5.46 -2.95
CA VAL A 159 -13.05 4.61 -1.75
C VAL A 159 -14.12 5.10 -0.79
N ALA A 160 -14.15 6.41 -0.50
CA ALA A 160 -15.14 7.05 0.38
C ALA A 160 -16.57 6.95 -0.20
N GLN A 161 -16.75 7.21 -1.50
CA GLN A 161 -18.05 7.05 -2.19
C GLN A 161 -18.59 5.62 -2.11
N ARG A 162 -17.72 4.63 -2.05
CA ARG A 162 -18.07 3.20 -1.89
C ARG A 162 -18.18 2.80 -0.43
N ARG A 163 -18.04 3.74 0.51
CA ARG A 163 -18.15 3.50 1.96
C ARG A 163 -17.11 2.50 2.45
N TYR A 164 -15.83 2.72 2.08
CA TYR A 164 -14.70 1.97 2.58
C TYR A 164 -13.70 2.86 3.31
N VAL A 165 -12.98 2.26 4.24
CA VAL A 165 -11.79 2.87 4.87
C VAL A 165 -10.54 2.15 4.37
N ALA A 166 -9.51 2.95 4.10
CA ALA A 166 -8.25 2.52 3.53
C ALA A 166 -7.29 2.05 4.63
N VAL A 167 -7.62 0.93 5.29
CA VAL A 167 -6.78 0.34 6.34
C VAL A 167 -5.46 -0.12 5.73
N ASP A 168 -4.34 0.22 6.39
CA ASP A 168 -2.97 -0.09 5.96
C ASP A 168 -2.60 0.45 4.57
N PHE A 169 -3.14 1.61 4.20
CA PHE A 169 -2.75 2.29 2.96
C PHE A 169 -1.50 3.15 3.19
N TYR A 170 -0.44 2.92 2.41
CA TYR A 170 0.86 3.55 2.61
C TYR A 170 1.68 3.57 1.32
N ASP A 171 2.93 4.05 1.37
CA ASP A 171 3.81 4.08 0.19
C ASP A 171 4.17 2.70 -0.38
N GLY A 172 3.99 1.62 0.38
CA GLY A 172 4.08 0.23 -0.12
C GLY A 172 2.90 -0.18 -1.00
N SER A 173 1.78 0.56 -0.93
CA SER A 173 0.63 0.37 -1.82
C SER A 173 0.75 1.17 -3.13
N LEU A 174 1.92 1.81 -3.39
CA LEU A 174 2.12 2.71 -4.52
C LEU A 174 3.23 2.22 -5.44
N ILE A 175 2.92 2.01 -6.71
CA ILE A 175 3.87 1.64 -7.76
C ILE A 175 4.01 2.81 -8.73
N TYR A 176 5.22 3.38 -8.84
CA TYR A 176 5.48 4.49 -9.74
C TYR A 176 6.34 4.06 -10.93
N ASP A 177 5.83 4.28 -12.13
CA ASP A 177 6.56 4.09 -13.38
C ASP A 177 7.33 5.37 -13.70
N PHE A 178 8.64 5.35 -13.49
CA PHE A 178 9.53 6.49 -13.71
C PHE A 178 9.81 6.80 -15.19
N GLU A 179 9.40 5.94 -16.10
CA GLU A 179 9.54 6.16 -17.55
C GLU A 179 8.30 6.84 -18.11
N LYS A 180 7.12 6.45 -17.62
CA LYS A 180 5.82 6.97 -18.05
C LYS A 180 5.27 8.07 -17.14
N ASP A 181 5.91 8.31 -15.99
CA ASP A 181 5.42 9.22 -14.94
C ASP A 181 3.98 8.90 -14.48
N THR A 182 3.68 7.62 -14.30
CA THR A 182 2.35 7.15 -13.90
C THR A 182 2.40 6.45 -12.55
N LEU A 183 1.34 6.64 -11.75
CA LEU A 183 1.14 5.97 -10.47
C LEU A 183 0.03 4.92 -10.59
N LYS A 184 0.32 3.71 -10.11
CA LYS A 184 -0.66 2.65 -9.86
C LYS A 184 -0.74 2.36 -8.38
N ILE A 185 -1.92 1.99 -7.94
CA ILE A 185 -2.23 1.60 -6.56
C ILE A 185 -2.37 0.09 -6.50
N CYS A 186 -1.86 -0.52 -5.45
CA CYS A 186 -1.95 -1.95 -5.18
C CYS A 186 -2.14 -2.20 -3.67
N ASP A 187 -2.24 -3.46 -3.28
CA ASP A 187 -2.24 -3.91 -1.89
C ASP A 187 -3.30 -3.23 -1.01
N ILE A 188 -4.56 -3.32 -1.46
CA ILE A 188 -5.74 -2.81 -0.76
C ILE A 188 -6.48 -3.92 0.01
N ASP A 189 -5.79 -4.99 0.32
CA ASP A 189 -6.34 -6.23 0.88
C ASP A 189 -7.06 -6.03 2.22
N LEU A 190 -6.63 -5.04 2.99
CA LEU A 190 -7.14 -4.76 4.34
C LEU A 190 -8.19 -3.64 4.39
N PHE A 191 -8.64 -3.13 3.24
CA PHE A 191 -9.69 -2.12 3.23
C PHE A 191 -10.99 -2.70 3.78
N GLU A 192 -11.69 -1.92 4.59
CA GLU A 192 -12.89 -2.34 5.33
C GLU A 192 -14.10 -1.48 5.01
N LYS A 193 -15.30 -2.03 5.16
CA LYS A 193 -16.54 -1.24 5.08
C LYS A 193 -16.64 -0.26 6.25
N GLU A 194 -17.03 0.96 5.94
CA GLU A 194 -17.22 2.05 6.88
C GLU A 194 -18.63 2.01 7.54
N PRO A 195 -18.78 2.33 8.80
CA PRO A 195 -17.72 2.60 9.78
C PRO A 195 -17.09 1.29 10.28
N PHE A 196 -15.79 1.32 10.48
CA PHE A 196 -15.05 0.20 11.05
C PHE A 196 -14.59 0.54 12.47
N ILE A 197 -14.62 -0.44 13.37
CA ILE A 197 -14.18 -0.22 14.76
C ILE A 197 -12.83 -0.89 14.97
N ASN A 198 -11.87 -0.15 15.49
CA ASN A 198 -10.60 -0.70 15.92
C ASN A 198 -10.79 -1.58 17.15
N THR A 199 -10.94 -2.89 16.97
CA THR A 199 -11.10 -3.85 18.06
C THR A 199 -9.78 -4.31 18.68
N ILE A 200 -8.65 -4.04 18.03
CA ILE A 200 -7.31 -4.51 18.39
C ILE A 200 -6.60 -3.49 19.29
N GLY A 201 -6.76 -2.19 19.03
CA GLY A 201 -6.07 -1.11 19.72
C GLY A 201 -4.72 -0.78 19.05
N LYS A 202 -3.66 -0.57 19.85
CA LYS A 202 -2.35 -0.10 19.37
C LYS A 202 -1.68 -0.98 18.29
N ASP A 203 -2.02 -2.26 18.26
CA ASP A 203 -1.50 -3.23 17.32
C ASP A 203 -2.39 -3.37 16.07
N PHE A 204 -3.35 -2.45 15.88
CA PHE A 204 -4.17 -2.36 14.67
C PHE A 204 -3.29 -2.22 13.41
N TRP A 205 -3.78 -2.75 12.30
CA TRP A 205 -3.07 -2.76 11.03
C TRP A 205 -2.55 -1.38 10.62
N GLY A 206 -1.48 -1.34 9.86
CA GLY A 206 -0.96 -0.11 9.29
C GLY A 206 0.46 0.26 9.68
N THR A 207 1.11 0.98 8.79
CA THR A 207 2.50 1.41 8.99
C THR A 207 2.58 2.56 10.00
N LYS A 208 3.29 2.35 11.12
CA LYS A 208 3.39 3.28 12.26
C LYS A 208 3.72 4.72 11.91
N ARG A 209 4.39 4.97 10.82
CA ARG A 209 4.79 6.32 10.41
C ARG A 209 3.70 7.11 9.70
N LEU A 210 2.59 6.49 9.30
CA LEU A 210 1.49 7.12 8.55
C LEU A 210 0.13 6.98 9.23
N LYS A 211 0.01 6.13 10.27
CA LYS A 211 -1.24 5.88 11.00
C LYS A 211 -1.78 7.11 11.69
N ALA A 212 -3.09 7.26 11.62
CA ALA A 212 -3.83 8.25 12.39
C ALA A 212 -3.88 7.87 13.89
N PRO A 213 -4.05 8.83 14.81
CA PRO A 213 -4.12 8.56 16.24
C PRO A 213 -5.20 7.55 16.63
N GLU A 214 -6.39 7.63 16.04
CA GLU A 214 -7.52 6.71 16.29
C GLU A 214 -7.19 5.26 15.93
N GLU A 215 -6.25 5.02 15.02
CA GLU A 215 -5.79 3.67 14.68
C GLU A 215 -4.93 3.01 15.77
N TYR A 216 -4.62 3.73 16.85
CA TYR A 216 -3.96 3.19 18.06
C TYR A 216 -4.92 2.98 19.21
N GLU A 217 -6.16 3.43 19.12
CA GLU A 217 -7.14 3.45 20.21
C GLU A 217 -8.17 2.33 20.03
N LYS A 218 -8.22 1.42 21.00
CA LYS A 218 -9.23 0.36 21.00
C LYS A 218 -10.62 0.94 21.19
N GLY A 219 -11.55 0.59 20.31
CA GLY A 219 -12.92 1.10 20.31
C GLY A 219 -13.10 2.37 19.46
N ALA A 220 -12.02 2.94 18.94
CA ALA A 220 -12.13 4.09 18.05
C ALA A 220 -12.81 3.74 16.72
N VAL A 221 -13.56 4.70 16.18
CA VAL A 221 -14.16 4.61 14.84
C VAL A 221 -13.12 4.94 13.80
N ILE A 222 -13.01 4.07 12.82
CA ILE A 222 -12.17 4.23 11.64
C ILE A 222 -13.11 4.52 10.47
N ASP A 223 -13.02 5.70 9.88
CA ASP A 223 -13.91 6.18 8.82
C ASP A 223 -13.18 7.06 7.81
N GLU A 224 -13.90 7.76 6.94
CA GLU A 224 -13.34 8.64 5.90
C GLU A 224 -12.33 9.65 6.46
N ARG A 225 -12.48 10.13 7.70
CA ARG A 225 -11.56 11.07 8.34
C ARG A 225 -10.18 10.43 8.61
N THR A 226 -10.13 9.11 8.79
CA THR A 226 -8.88 8.34 8.86
C THR A 226 -8.21 8.29 7.49
N ASN A 227 -8.98 8.12 6.40
CA ASN A 227 -8.44 8.20 5.03
C ASN A 227 -7.82 9.57 4.74
N GLU A 228 -8.44 10.66 5.21
CA GLU A 228 -7.87 12.00 5.09
C GLU A 228 -6.51 12.11 5.77
N PHE A 229 -6.39 11.60 6.99
CA PHE A 229 -5.12 11.63 7.72
C PHE A 229 -4.04 10.86 6.96
N THR A 230 -4.35 9.65 6.50
CA THR A 230 -3.42 8.82 5.74
C THR A 230 -2.98 9.52 4.45
N LEU A 231 -3.93 10.12 3.72
CA LEU A 231 -3.62 10.90 2.52
C LEU A 231 -2.72 12.11 2.84
N GLY A 232 -3.06 12.86 3.88
CA GLY A 232 -2.23 13.99 4.33
C GLY A 232 -0.82 13.57 4.73
N ALA A 233 -0.68 12.43 5.41
CA ALA A 233 0.61 11.86 5.77
C ALA A 233 1.43 11.42 4.54
N LEU A 234 0.78 10.85 3.51
CA LEU A 234 1.41 10.53 2.22
C LEU A 234 1.84 11.79 1.46
N LEU A 235 1.02 12.85 1.47
CA LEU A 235 1.41 14.14 0.87
C LEU A 235 2.64 14.73 1.58
N PHE A 236 2.73 14.60 2.90
CA PHE A 236 3.95 14.96 3.62
C PHE A 236 5.15 14.09 3.22
N ASP A 237 4.95 12.83 2.91
CA ASP A 237 6.01 11.98 2.38
C ASP A 237 6.42 12.37 0.95
N PHE A 238 5.51 12.88 0.12
CA PHE A 238 5.77 13.32 -1.25
C PHE A 238 6.50 14.67 -1.31
N PHE A 239 6.06 15.62 -0.49
CA PHE A 239 6.48 17.02 -0.58
C PHE A 239 7.37 17.47 0.59
N GLY A 240 7.38 16.74 1.70
CA GLY A 240 8.18 17.07 2.88
C GLY A 240 9.57 16.46 2.85
N GLN A 241 10.51 17.13 3.52
CA GLN A 241 11.85 16.59 3.78
C GLN A 241 11.98 16.23 5.26
N TYR A 242 12.57 15.08 5.53
CA TYR A 242 12.76 14.55 6.87
C TYR A 242 14.19 14.03 7.05
N THR A 243 14.78 14.34 8.20
CA THR A 243 16.04 13.71 8.60
C THR A 243 15.81 12.25 9.00
N LYS A 244 16.90 11.48 9.04
CA LYS A 244 16.85 10.08 9.50
C LYS A 244 16.35 9.99 10.96
N GLU A 245 16.70 10.96 11.80
CA GLU A 245 16.30 11.07 13.19
C GLU A 245 14.79 11.30 13.31
N GLN A 246 14.22 12.19 12.50
CA GLN A 246 12.78 12.46 12.47
C GLN A 246 11.99 11.22 12.01
N ILE A 247 12.48 10.50 10.99
CA ILE A 247 11.86 9.26 10.54
C ILE A 247 11.91 8.20 11.65
N ARG A 248 13.06 8.04 12.30
CA ARG A 248 13.22 7.10 13.43
C ARG A 248 12.29 7.44 14.59
N ALA A 249 12.17 8.73 14.95
CA ALA A 249 11.28 9.19 16.01
C ALA A 249 9.81 8.88 15.74
N ARG A 250 9.33 9.01 14.50
CA ARG A 250 7.97 8.60 14.10
C ARG A 250 7.72 7.13 14.39
N TYR A 251 8.69 6.26 14.05
CA TYR A 251 8.59 4.82 14.31
C TYR A 251 8.55 4.49 15.81
N GLN A 252 9.46 5.11 16.57
CA GLN A 252 9.61 4.83 18.01
C GLN A 252 8.41 5.33 18.81
N ASN A 253 7.89 6.50 18.46
CA ASN A 253 6.79 7.14 19.19
C ASN A 253 5.40 6.72 18.65
N ALA A 254 5.35 5.91 17.58
CA ALA A 254 4.11 5.52 16.91
C ALA A 254 3.20 6.73 16.66
N ARG A 255 3.77 7.83 16.19
CA ARG A 255 3.07 9.11 15.96
C ARG A 255 3.58 9.78 14.70
N PHE A 256 2.64 10.17 13.85
CA PHE A 256 2.94 11.02 12.71
C PHE A 256 3.24 12.46 13.19
N VAL A 257 4.28 13.06 12.61
CA VAL A 257 4.63 14.46 12.85
C VAL A 257 4.89 15.11 11.50
N PRO A 258 4.18 16.19 11.13
CA PRO A 258 4.46 16.99 9.93
C PRO A 258 5.91 17.48 9.90
N CYS A 259 6.49 17.69 8.71
CA CYS A 259 7.74 18.44 8.60
C CYS A 259 7.51 19.92 8.93
N ALA A 260 8.57 20.66 9.20
CA ALA A 260 8.45 22.11 9.32
C ALA A 260 8.14 22.74 7.94
N LEU A 261 7.48 23.92 7.92
CA LEU A 261 7.15 24.63 6.69
C LEU A 261 8.38 24.84 5.77
N LYS A 262 9.53 25.15 6.33
CA LYS A 262 10.80 25.33 5.57
C LYS A 262 11.27 24.07 4.85
N ASP A 263 10.79 22.90 5.29
CA ASP A 263 11.15 21.59 4.75
C ASP A 263 10.04 21.03 3.83
N TRP A 264 9.00 21.83 3.55
CA TRP A 264 7.91 21.56 2.62
C TRP A 264 8.23 22.12 1.23
N SER A 265 8.10 21.33 0.17
CA SER A 265 8.55 21.69 -1.18
C SER A 265 7.54 22.48 -2.02
N LEU A 266 6.31 22.66 -1.51
CA LEU A 266 5.30 23.56 -2.06
C LEU A 266 5.26 24.85 -1.21
N GLY A 267 4.22 25.64 -1.34
CA GLY A 267 4.10 26.90 -0.60
C GLY A 267 3.34 26.79 0.74
N PRO A 268 3.18 27.90 1.47
CA PRO A 268 2.58 27.91 2.80
C PRO A 268 1.08 27.63 2.82
N HIS A 269 0.36 27.89 1.72
CA HIS A 269 -1.07 27.62 1.64
C HIS A 269 -1.35 26.13 1.61
N SER A 270 -0.68 25.39 0.72
CA SER A 270 -0.78 23.93 0.64
C SER A 270 -0.29 23.26 1.93
N TYR A 271 0.79 23.77 2.54
CA TYR A 271 1.26 23.28 3.84
C TYR A 271 0.17 23.35 4.91
N LYS A 272 -0.51 24.51 5.04
CA LYS A 272 -1.59 24.71 6.02
C LYS A 272 -2.75 23.74 5.78
N VAL A 273 -3.14 23.56 4.53
CA VAL A 273 -4.22 22.64 4.12
C VAL A 273 -3.88 21.20 4.52
N VAL A 274 -2.66 20.73 4.23
CA VAL A 274 -2.26 19.37 4.56
C VAL A 274 -2.03 19.17 6.07
N CYS A 275 -1.60 20.22 6.80
CA CYS A 275 -1.55 20.18 8.26
C CYS A 275 -2.95 19.94 8.88
N GLN A 276 -4.01 20.54 8.33
CA GLN A 276 -5.37 20.31 8.81
C GLN A 276 -5.80 18.85 8.58
N ALA A 277 -5.47 18.25 7.45
CA ALA A 277 -5.81 16.86 7.16
C ALA A 277 -5.14 15.86 8.13
N VAL A 278 -3.98 16.19 8.68
CA VAL A 278 -3.28 15.37 9.68
C VAL A 278 -3.45 15.87 11.12
N ASP A 279 -4.52 16.61 11.39
CA ASP A 279 -4.83 17.00 12.77
C ASP A 279 -5.08 15.74 13.62
N PRO A 280 -4.51 15.66 14.83
CA PRO A 280 -4.74 14.54 15.73
C PRO A 280 -6.20 14.31 16.09
N ASN A 281 -7.01 15.40 16.16
CA ASN A 281 -8.45 15.31 16.38
C ASN A 281 -9.18 15.13 15.04
N PRO A 282 -9.85 13.99 14.78
CA PRO A 282 -10.59 13.76 13.54
C PRO A 282 -11.64 14.84 13.23
N ASP A 283 -12.25 15.43 14.25
CA ASP A 283 -13.29 16.46 14.06
C ASP A 283 -12.73 17.80 13.58
N SER A 284 -11.42 18.03 13.71
CA SER A 284 -10.72 19.23 13.20
C SER A 284 -10.28 19.09 11.74
N ARG A 285 -10.33 17.88 11.18
CA ARG A 285 -9.98 17.59 9.77
C ARG A 285 -11.09 18.08 8.83
N TYR A 286 -10.92 17.83 7.53
CA TYR A 286 -11.99 18.02 6.56
C TYR A 286 -13.12 17.01 6.82
N LYS A 287 -14.32 17.34 6.38
CA LYS A 287 -15.47 16.42 6.52
C LYS A 287 -15.46 15.32 5.48
N THR A 288 -14.81 15.55 4.35
CA THR A 288 -14.70 14.57 3.25
C THR A 288 -13.39 14.74 2.50
N ILE A 289 -12.93 13.67 1.87
CA ILE A 289 -11.76 13.69 0.96
C ILE A 289 -11.96 14.72 -0.14
N ALA A 290 -13.17 14.86 -0.69
CA ALA A 290 -13.46 15.84 -1.74
C ALA A 290 -13.23 17.29 -1.29
N LEU A 291 -13.62 17.64 -0.05
CA LEU A 291 -13.34 18.97 0.51
C LEU A 291 -11.84 19.20 0.75
N PHE A 292 -11.14 18.18 1.18
CA PHE A 292 -9.68 18.23 1.30
C PHE A 292 -9.01 18.43 -0.07
N HIS A 293 -9.45 17.68 -1.08
CA HIS A 293 -8.95 17.79 -2.46
C HIS A 293 -9.14 19.20 -3.03
N GLU A 294 -10.37 19.75 -2.92
CA GLU A 294 -10.69 21.11 -3.37
C GLU A 294 -9.81 22.16 -2.66
N ALA A 295 -9.67 22.03 -1.33
CA ALA A 295 -8.82 22.95 -0.56
C ALA A 295 -7.34 22.85 -0.98
N PHE A 296 -6.82 21.64 -1.20
CA PHE A 296 -5.44 21.42 -1.64
C PHE A 296 -5.20 22.00 -3.04
N LYS A 297 -6.09 21.72 -4.00
CA LYS A 297 -6.01 22.26 -5.35
C LYS A 297 -6.00 23.78 -5.37
N ASN A 298 -6.96 24.41 -4.68
CA ASN A 298 -7.05 25.87 -4.55
C ASN A 298 -5.79 26.48 -3.89
N ALA A 299 -5.18 25.78 -2.93
CA ALA A 299 -3.97 26.24 -2.27
C ALA A 299 -2.75 26.17 -3.21
N VAL A 300 -2.60 25.09 -3.96
CA VAL A 300 -1.53 24.92 -4.96
C VAL A 300 -1.65 25.94 -6.10
N GLU A 301 -2.88 26.22 -6.57
CA GLU A 301 -3.13 27.25 -7.59
C GLU A 301 -2.71 28.66 -7.14
N LYS A 302 -2.89 28.99 -5.86
CA LYS A 302 -2.45 30.27 -5.29
C LYS A 302 -0.93 30.42 -5.14
N GLU A 303 -0.20 29.31 -5.21
CA GLU A 303 1.25 29.23 -5.07
C GLU A 303 2.00 29.23 -6.40
N ARG A 304 1.26 29.10 -7.51
CA ARG A 304 1.78 29.23 -8.89
C ARG A 304 1.79 30.68 -9.35
#